data_f05e55aa65ca5a645c79fb94baeaf749
#
_entry.id   f05e55aa65ca5a645c79fb94baeaf749
#
_cell.length_a   1.000
_cell.length_b   1.000
_cell.length_c   1.000
_cell.angle_alpha   90.00
_cell.angle_beta   90.00
_cell.angle_gamma   90.00
#
_symmetry.space_group_name_H-M   'P 1'
#
loop_
_entity.id
_entity.type
_entity.pdbx_description
1 polymer ?
#
loop_
_entity_poly.entity_id
_entity_poly.type
_entity_poly.pdbx_seq_one_letter_code
_entity_poly.pdbx_strand_id
1 'polypeptide(L)'
;IYTDGNNTYKIFNKNYKKTDVFLESFITSMVETTGINVPSIEEVSVMDGKWYFKSSIIKGTTLFSMIQSDPDNADKYLDKMIEIQTSIHKNRLDKLPFQKEKFADYIKFSNLDKNLKIDLIDMLNTCPRHRKLCHGNLTPHNIIINEGEACVLDWNHASQGNASADVARTYLWMKINMPDLAESYLDKFCEATSTSKRYVQNWIPIVAAARIAKNNPEEIKILKSFISVVEY
;
A
#
# COMPACT_ATOMS: atom_id res chain seq x y z
N ILE A 1 14.32 -11.46 0.19
CA ILE A 1 15.06 -10.63 -0.77
C ILE A 1 16.54 -10.94 -0.59
N TYR A 2 17.26 -11.10 -1.69
CA TYR A 2 18.69 -11.39 -1.75
C TYR A 2 19.34 -10.43 -2.76
N THR A 3 20.61 -10.08 -2.59
CA THR A 3 21.38 -9.29 -3.54
C THR A 3 22.74 -9.95 -3.81
N ASP A 4 23.18 -9.90 -5.06
CA ASP A 4 24.53 -10.33 -5.48
C ASP A 4 25.52 -9.16 -5.60
N GLY A 5 25.10 -7.95 -5.18
CA GLY A 5 25.89 -6.72 -5.28
C GLY A 5 25.61 -5.91 -6.55
N ASN A 6 25.03 -6.50 -7.58
CA ASN A 6 24.63 -5.83 -8.82
C ASN A 6 23.11 -5.85 -9.02
N ASN A 7 22.46 -6.89 -8.53
CA ASN A 7 21.03 -7.12 -8.73
C ASN A 7 20.34 -7.47 -7.41
N THR A 8 19.04 -7.25 -7.36
CA THR A 8 18.17 -7.68 -6.29
C THR A 8 17.29 -8.83 -6.78
N TYR A 9 17.17 -9.89 -5.98
CA TYR A 9 16.35 -11.06 -6.24
C TYR A 9 15.21 -11.14 -5.21
N LYS A 10 13.95 -11.02 -5.65
CA LYS A 10 12.78 -11.33 -4.83
C LYS A 10 12.42 -12.79 -5.08
N ILE A 11 12.75 -13.67 -4.13
CA ILE A 11 12.46 -15.10 -4.20
C ILE A 11 11.14 -15.35 -3.48
N PHE A 12 10.22 -16.04 -4.15
CA PHE A 12 8.91 -16.37 -3.62
C PHE A 12 8.91 -17.73 -2.91
N ASN A 13 7.98 -17.91 -1.98
CA ASN A 13 7.81 -19.22 -1.33
C ASN A 13 7.34 -20.27 -2.36
N LYS A 14 7.67 -21.56 -2.13
CA LYS A 14 7.31 -22.66 -3.03
C LYS A 14 5.82 -22.72 -3.39
N ASN A 15 4.95 -22.34 -2.46
CA ASN A 15 3.50 -22.38 -2.63
C ASN A 15 2.94 -21.09 -3.26
N TYR A 16 3.80 -20.12 -3.61
CA TYR A 16 3.35 -18.89 -4.24
C TYR A 16 2.89 -19.18 -5.69
N LYS A 17 1.70 -18.70 -6.03
CA LYS A 17 1.12 -19.02 -7.34
C LYS A 17 1.90 -18.32 -8.45
N LYS A 18 2.19 -19.06 -9.52
CA LYS A 18 2.81 -18.53 -10.73
C LYS A 18 2.12 -17.27 -11.24
N THR A 19 0.78 -17.27 -11.22
CA THR A 19 -0.04 -16.13 -11.65
C THR A 19 0.24 -14.86 -10.86
N ASP A 20 0.48 -14.98 -9.56
CA ASP A 20 0.70 -13.84 -8.68
C ASP A 20 2.11 -13.25 -8.89
N VAL A 21 3.11 -14.10 -9.18
CA VAL A 21 4.45 -13.67 -9.57
C VAL A 21 4.42 -12.83 -10.85
N PHE A 22 3.74 -13.36 -11.88
CA PHE A 22 3.61 -12.65 -13.16
C PHE A 22 2.76 -11.39 -13.04
N LEU A 23 1.73 -11.40 -12.19
CA LEU A 23 0.91 -10.22 -11.95
C LEU A 23 1.74 -9.12 -11.27
N GLU A 24 2.54 -9.46 -10.26
CA GLU A 24 3.40 -8.49 -9.58
C GLU A 24 4.44 -7.88 -10.52
N SER A 25 5.11 -8.72 -11.33
CA SER A 25 6.08 -8.22 -12.30
C SER A 25 5.43 -7.36 -13.39
N PHE A 26 4.25 -7.77 -13.89
CA PHE A 26 3.47 -6.98 -14.84
C PHE A 26 3.06 -5.61 -14.26
N ILE A 27 2.55 -5.58 -13.03
CA ILE A 27 2.16 -4.33 -12.36
C ILE A 27 3.38 -3.41 -12.20
N THR A 28 4.50 -3.93 -11.73
CA THR A 28 5.73 -3.15 -11.53
C THR A 28 6.22 -2.56 -12.85
N SER A 29 6.26 -3.36 -13.91
CA SER A 29 6.64 -2.90 -15.26
C SER A 29 5.68 -1.85 -15.82
N MET A 30 4.38 -1.95 -15.51
CA MET A 30 3.42 -0.90 -15.89
C MET A 30 3.66 0.41 -15.12
N VAL A 31 3.96 0.33 -13.82
CA VAL A 31 4.26 1.52 -13.01
C VAL A 31 5.51 2.21 -13.51
N GLU A 32 6.54 1.46 -13.91
CA GLU A 32 7.77 2.00 -14.51
C GLU A 32 7.47 2.92 -15.70
N THR A 33 6.45 2.61 -16.50
CA THR A 33 6.06 3.48 -17.65
C THR A 33 5.49 4.84 -17.25
N THR A 34 5.18 5.07 -15.99
CA THR A 34 4.69 6.36 -15.48
C THR A 34 5.80 7.35 -15.12
N GLY A 35 7.05 6.90 -15.15
CA GLY A 35 8.20 7.68 -14.68
C GLY A 35 8.40 7.67 -13.16
N ILE A 36 7.55 6.95 -12.41
CA ILE A 36 7.81 6.68 -10.99
C ILE A 36 9.03 5.76 -10.90
N ASN A 37 9.99 6.13 -10.08
CA ASN A 37 11.18 5.32 -9.87
C ASN A 37 10.82 4.05 -9.08
N VAL A 38 10.95 2.91 -9.72
CA VAL A 38 10.68 1.56 -9.22
C VAL A 38 11.83 0.63 -9.60
N PRO A 39 11.99 -0.53 -8.95
CA PRO A 39 12.95 -1.53 -9.41
C PRO A 39 12.62 -1.97 -10.84
N SER A 40 13.56 -1.79 -11.78
CA SER A 40 13.38 -2.31 -13.14
C SER A 40 13.48 -3.83 -13.12
N ILE A 41 12.43 -4.52 -13.54
CA ILE A 41 12.40 -5.99 -13.58
C ILE A 41 13.08 -6.47 -14.85
N GLU A 42 14.17 -7.22 -14.69
CA GLU A 42 14.98 -7.73 -15.79
C GLU A 42 14.65 -9.18 -16.16
N GLU A 43 14.23 -9.98 -15.16
CA GLU A 43 14.02 -11.41 -15.35
C GLU A 43 12.96 -11.94 -14.38
N VAL A 44 12.12 -12.84 -14.86
CA VAL A 44 11.19 -13.68 -14.07
C VAL A 44 11.48 -15.13 -14.40
N SER A 45 11.95 -15.90 -13.40
CA SER A 45 12.39 -17.27 -13.64
C SER A 45 12.22 -18.15 -12.39
N VAL A 46 12.77 -19.37 -12.45
CA VAL A 46 12.71 -20.38 -11.38
C VAL A 46 14.13 -20.79 -10.98
N MET A 47 14.40 -20.78 -9.68
CA MET A 47 15.65 -21.28 -9.07
C MET A 47 15.30 -22.18 -7.90
N ASP A 48 15.82 -23.39 -7.87
CA ASP A 48 15.57 -24.40 -6.83
C ASP A 48 14.08 -24.68 -6.59
N GLY A 49 13.28 -24.68 -7.67
CA GLY A 49 11.84 -24.89 -7.61
C GLY A 49 11.03 -23.74 -6.99
N LYS A 50 11.63 -22.57 -6.84
CA LYS A 50 10.98 -21.33 -6.39
C LYS A 50 10.99 -20.30 -7.49
N TRP A 51 9.89 -19.61 -7.66
CA TRP A 51 9.82 -18.45 -8.53
C TRP A 51 10.66 -17.30 -7.94
N TYR A 52 11.29 -16.54 -8.79
CA TYR A 52 11.92 -15.27 -8.45
C TYR A 52 11.74 -14.26 -9.57
N PHE A 53 11.88 -13.00 -9.26
CA PHE A 53 12.26 -12.00 -10.23
C PHE A 53 13.54 -11.30 -9.82
N LYS A 54 14.33 -11.00 -10.82
CA LYS A 54 15.56 -10.22 -10.74
C LYS A 54 15.24 -8.78 -11.14
N SER A 55 15.73 -7.83 -10.39
CA SER A 55 15.61 -6.41 -10.69
C SER A 55 16.95 -5.69 -10.48
N SER A 56 17.04 -4.48 -11.02
CA SER A 56 18.14 -3.57 -10.71
C SER A 56 18.29 -3.39 -9.20
N ILE A 57 19.54 -3.23 -8.73
CA ILE A 57 19.80 -2.94 -7.33
C ILE A 57 19.35 -1.52 -6.99
N ILE A 58 18.69 -1.38 -5.86
CA ILE A 58 18.31 -0.09 -5.32
C ILE A 58 19.19 0.21 -4.12
N LYS A 59 20.03 1.20 -4.28
CA LYS A 59 20.89 1.71 -3.20
C LYS A 59 20.08 2.71 -2.37
N GLY A 60 20.44 2.86 -1.11
CA GLY A 60 19.86 3.85 -0.22
C GLY A 60 19.32 3.26 1.08
N THR A 61 18.57 4.06 1.81
CA THR A 61 18.02 3.74 3.12
C THR A 61 16.49 3.81 3.06
N THR A 62 15.80 2.87 3.72
CA THR A 62 14.34 2.94 3.80
C THR A 62 13.91 4.16 4.60
N LEU A 63 12.80 4.77 4.22
CA LEU A 63 12.23 5.89 4.95
C LEU A 63 11.91 5.50 6.41
N PHE A 64 11.55 4.24 6.64
CA PHE A 64 11.35 3.69 7.99
C PHE A 64 12.63 3.77 8.82
N SER A 65 13.77 3.29 8.28
CA SER A 65 15.05 3.34 8.99
C SER A 65 15.51 4.78 9.23
N MET A 66 15.23 5.71 8.30
CA MET A 66 15.52 7.14 8.50
C MET A 66 14.73 7.72 9.66
N ILE A 67 13.42 7.46 9.73
CA ILE A 67 12.56 7.91 10.84
C ILE A 67 13.05 7.33 12.18
N GLN A 68 13.45 6.07 12.20
CA GLN A 68 13.93 5.44 13.44
C GLN A 68 15.29 5.96 13.91
N SER A 69 16.19 6.27 12.99
CA SER A 69 17.52 6.77 13.33
C SER A 69 17.55 8.26 13.65
N ASP A 70 16.55 9.02 13.23
CA ASP A 70 16.45 10.47 13.38
C ASP A 70 14.99 10.88 13.66
N PRO A 71 14.45 10.51 14.83
CA PRO A 71 13.06 10.76 15.17
C PRO A 71 12.72 12.26 15.31
N ASP A 72 13.68 13.12 15.61
CA ASP A 72 13.48 14.57 15.72
C ASP A 72 13.10 15.21 14.38
N ASN A 73 13.50 14.58 13.26
CA ASN A 73 13.15 14.98 11.90
C ASN A 73 12.01 14.14 11.28
N ALA A 74 11.25 13.38 12.07
CA ALA A 74 10.17 12.52 11.59
C ALA A 74 9.16 13.27 10.69
N ASP A 75 8.82 14.50 11.07
CA ASP A 75 7.91 15.37 10.31
C ASP A 75 8.39 15.66 8.89
N LYS A 76 9.69 15.90 8.71
CA LYS A 76 10.30 16.10 7.39
C LYS A 76 10.23 14.82 6.53
N TYR A 77 10.40 13.66 7.15
CA TYR A 77 10.27 12.38 6.45
C TYR A 77 8.82 12.08 6.07
N LEU A 78 7.84 12.49 6.90
CA LEU A 78 6.44 12.43 6.54
C LEU A 78 6.11 13.35 5.37
N ASP A 79 6.64 14.58 5.33
CA ASP A 79 6.47 15.49 4.18
C ASP A 79 6.98 14.83 2.89
N LYS A 80 8.14 14.19 2.93
CA LYS A 80 8.68 13.44 1.78
C LYS A 80 7.77 12.29 1.38
N MET A 81 7.21 11.55 2.34
CA MET A 81 6.26 10.48 2.07
C MET A 81 4.97 11.00 1.41
N ILE A 82 4.44 12.14 1.85
CA ILE A 82 3.26 12.78 1.26
C ILE A 82 3.55 13.27 -0.17
N GLU A 83 4.72 13.86 -0.41
CA GLU A 83 5.18 14.24 -1.75
C GLU A 83 5.16 13.04 -2.70
N ILE A 84 5.75 11.91 -2.28
CA ILE A 84 5.81 10.67 -3.06
C ILE A 84 4.39 10.14 -3.31
N GLN A 85 3.57 10.04 -2.29
CA GLN A 85 2.21 9.49 -2.40
C GLN A 85 1.31 10.35 -3.30
N THR A 86 1.39 11.67 -3.16
CA THR A 86 0.61 12.58 -4.02
C THR A 86 1.10 12.54 -5.46
N SER A 87 2.39 12.36 -5.70
CA SER A 87 2.97 12.14 -7.03
C SER A 87 2.44 10.83 -7.66
N ILE A 88 2.36 9.74 -6.90
CA ILE A 88 1.75 8.48 -7.36
C ILE A 88 0.29 8.72 -7.78
N HIS A 89 -0.49 9.41 -6.97
CA HIS A 89 -1.90 9.69 -7.21
C HIS A 89 -2.19 10.64 -8.40
N LYS A 90 -1.17 11.29 -8.98
CA LYS A 90 -1.31 12.07 -10.23
C LYS A 90 -1.38 11.16 -11.46
N ASN A 91 -0.95 9.92 -11.35
CA ASN A 91 -0.89 8.96 -12.44
C ASN A 91 -2.19 8.15 -12.56
N ARG A 92 -2.35 7.50 -13.72
CA ARG A 92 -3.44 6.60 -14.03
C ARG A 92 -2.92 5.45 -14.90
N LEU A 93 -3.33 4.23 -14.58
CA LEU A 93 -2.99 3.01 -15.32
C LEU A 93 -4.25 2.17 -15.53
N ASP A 94 -4.84 2.28 -16.72
CA ASP A 94 -6.18 1.71 -17.01
C ASP A 94 -6.25 0.18 -16.99
N LYS A 95 -5.12 -0.52 -17.03
CA LYS A 95 -5.07 -2.00 -16.99
C LYS A 95 -5.02 -2.56 -15.57
N LEU A 96 -4.89 -1.72 -14.55
CA LEU A 96 -4.90 -2.19 -13.16
C LEU A 96 -6.33 -2.56 -12.72
N PRO A 97 -6.46 -3.51 -11.78
CA PRO A 97 -7.75 -3.81 -11.16
C PRO A 97 -8.31 -2.59 -10.41
N PHE A 98 -9.63 -2.51 -10.33
CA PHE A 98 -10.26 -1.45 -9.55
C PHE A 98 -10.18 -1.72 -8.04
N GLN A 99 -9.84 -0.70 -7.28
CA GLN A 99 -9.69 -0.76 -5.83
C GLN A 99 -10.99 -1.19 -5.11
N LYS A 100 -12.15 -0.70 -5.55
CA LYS A 100 -13.44 -1.06 -4.96
C LYS A 100 -13.76 -2.54 -5.13
N GLU A 101 -13.49 -3.12 -6.30
CA GLU A 101 -13.68 -4.54 -6.55
C GLU A 101 -12.74 -5.38 -5.68
N LYS A 102 -11.47 -5.00 -5.55
CA LYS A 102 -10.54 -5.66 -4.62
C LYS A 102 -11.04 -5.60 -3.17
N PHE A 103 -11.54 -4.45 -2.72
CA PHE A 103 -12.10 -4.33 -1.37
C PHE A 103 -13.35 -5.19 -1.18
N ALA A 104 -14.26 -5.20 -2.14
CA ALA A 104 -15.46 -6.04 -2.11
C ALA A 104 -15.09 -7.53 -1.97
N ASP A 105 -14.11 -8.00 -2.75
CA ASP A 105 -13.64 -9.39 -2.67
C ASP A 105 -12.99 -9.69 -1.31
N TYR A 106 -12.14 -8.82 -0.80
CA TYR A 106 -11.54 -9.00 0.53
C TYR A 106 -12.58 -9.04 1.64
N ILE A 107 -13.57 -8.15 1.63
CA ILE A 107 -14.68 -8.15 2.60
C ILE A 107 -15.48 -9.45 2.49
N LYS A 108 -15.85 -9.85 1.28
CA LYS A 108 -16.61 -11.08 1.00
C LYS A 108 -15.92 -12.33 1.55
N PHE A 109 -14.60 -12.45 1.34
CA PHE A 109 -13.82 -13.62 1.75
C PHE A 109 -13.23 -13.51 3.17
N SER A 110 -13.44 -12.40 3.89
CA SER A 110 -13.01 -12.24 5.27
C SER A 110 -13.80 -13.13 6.24
N ASN A 111 -13.29 -13.32 7.45
CA ASN A 111 -13.96 -14.03 8.55
C ASN A 111 -14.86 -13.10 9.40
N LEU A 112 -15.41 -12.04 8.81
CA LEU A 112 -16.34 -11.13 9.46
C LEU A 112 -17.77 -11.70 9.48
N ASP A 113 -18.59 -11.22 10.42
CA ASP A 113 -20.01 -11.54 10.46
C ASP A 113 -20.74 -11.17 9.16
N LYS A 114 -21.80 -11.93 8.82
CA LYS A 114 -22.51 -11.77 7.56
C LYS A 114 -23.18 -10.39 7.44
N ASN A 115 -23.81 -9.90 8.52
CA ASN A 115 -24.51 -8.61 8.48
C ASN A 115 -23.48 -7.48 8.35
N LEU A 116 -22.38 -7.54 9.10
CA LEU A 116 -21.30 -6.57 8.99
C LEU A 116 -20.68 -6.53 7.59
N LYS A 117 -20.57 -7.69 6.90
CA LYS A 117 -20.12 -7.69 5.49
C LYS A 117 -21.09 -6.96 4.57
N ILE A 118 -22.40 -7.12 4.78
CA ILE A 118 -23.44 -6.42 4.01
C ILE A 118 -23.29 -4.91 4.22
N ASP A 119 -23.24 -4.46 5.48
CA ASP A 119 -23.11 -3.04 5.81
C ASP A 119 -21.85 -2.41 5.21
N LEU A 120 -20.73 -3.12 5.28
CA LEU A 120 -19.46 -2.66 4.70
C LEU A 120 -19.50 -2.61 3.16
N ILE A 121 -20.18 -3.54 2.50
CA ILE A 121 -20.36 -3.52 1.04
C ILE A 121 -21.28 -2.37 0.65
N ASP A 122 -22.35 -2.12 1.39
CA ASP A 122 -23.26 -1.00 1.13
C ASP A 122 -22.53 0.32 1.33
N MET A 123 -21.74 0.46 2.40
CA MET A 123 -20.86 1.61 2.59
C MET A 123 -19.87 1.78 1.44
N LEU A 124 -19.22 0.71 1.00
CA LEU A 124 -18.30 0.73 -0.15
C LEU A 124 -19.01 1.18 -1.44
N ASN A 125 -20.27 0.76 -1.64
CA ASN A 125 -21.04 1.13 -2.82
C ASN A 125 -21.34 2.63 -2.88
N THR A 126 -21.55 3.30 -1.74
CA THR A 126 -21.74 4.76 -1.68
C THR A 126 -20.47 5.55 -1.97
N CYS A 127 -19.29 4.96 -1.80
CA CYS A 127 -18.02 5.63 -2.04
C CYS A 127 -17.81 5.93 -3.53
N PRO A 128 -17.29 7.13 -3.89
CA PRO A 128 -17.07 7.50 -5.28
C PRO A 128 -15.98 6.64 -5.94
N ARG A 129 -16.20 6.31 -7.22
CA ARG A 129 -15.25 5.54 -8.04
C ARG A 129 -14.28 6.49 -8.71
N HIS A 130 -13.02 6.39 -8.38
CA HIS A 130 -11.93 7.12 -9.00
C HIS A 130 -10.99 6.16 -9.75
N ARG A 131 -10.06 6.72 -10.53
CA ARG A 131 -9.11 5.98 -11.36
C ARG A 131 -7.67 6.42 -11.15
N LYS A 132 -7.36 7.00 -10.00
CA LYS A 132 -5.98 7.35 -9.66
C LYS A 132 -5.15 6.07 -9.46
N LEU A 133 -3.88 6.12 -9.80
CA LEU A 133 -2.96 5.06 -9.41
C LEU A 133 -2.84 5.07 -7.88
N CYS A 134 -3.18 3.96 -7.26
CA CYS A 134 -3.07 3.71 -5.84
C CYS A 134 -2.05 2.61 -5.61
N HIS A 135 -1.12 2.80 -4.70
CA HIS A 135 -0.10 1.80 -4.36
C HIS A 135 -0.70 0.60 -3.63
N GLY A 136 -1.66 0.86 -2.74
CA GLY A 136 -2.36 -0.16 -1.97
C GLY A 136 -1.56 -0.76 -0.81
N ASN A 137 -0.30 -0.36 -0.58
CA ASN A 137 0.52 -0.76 0.57
C ASN A 137 1.71 0.21 0.77
N LEU A 138 1.51 1.51 0.57
CA LEU A 138 2.58 2.49 0.76
C LEU A 138 2.87 2.65 2.25
N THR A 139 4.00 2.12 2.67
CA THR A 139 4.53 2.25 4.03
C THR A 139 5.95 2.81 3.96
N PRO A 140 6.50 3.38 5.05
CA PRO A 140 7.89 3.83 5.07
C PRO A 140 8.92 2.74 4.74
N HIS A 141 8.58 1.46 4.92
CA HIS A 141 9.42 0.33 4.52
C HIS A 141 9.55 0.17 3.00
N ASN A 142 8.51 0.60 2.25
CA ASN A 142 8.42 0.45 0.81
C ASN A 142 8.93 1.69 0.04
N ILE A 143 9.60 2.60 0.73
CA ILE A 143 10.22 3.79 0.14
C ILE A 143 11.71 3.77 0.49
N ILE A 144 12.57 3.72 -0.52
CA ILE A 144 14.01 3.85 -0.36
C ILE A 144 14.43 5.24 -0.84
N ILE A 145 15.23 5.92 -0.04
CA ILE A 145 15.80 7.22 -0.38
C ILE A 145 17.29 7.07 -0.63
N ASN A 146 17.76 7.57 -1.76
CA ASN A 146 19.17 7.66 -2.12
C ASN A 146 19.46 9.04 -2.71
N GLU A 147 20.35 9.79 -2.08
CA GLU A 147 20.73 11.15 -2.54
C GLU A 147 19.52 12.08 -2.80
N GLY A 148 18.46 11.93 -2.00
CA GLY A 148 17.22 12.72 -2.12
C GLY A 148 16.18 12.13 -3.06
N GLU A 149 16.55 11.21 -3.94
CA GLU A 149 15.65 10.51 -4.86
C GLU A 149 14.97 9.34 -4.17
N ALA A 150 13.67 9.17 -4.46
CA ALA A 150 12.88 8.08 -3.90
C ALA A 150 12.70 6.96 -4.92
N CYS A 151 12.83 5.71 -4.45
CA CYS A 151 12.40 4.53 -5.19
C CYS A 151 11.30 3.81 -4.39
N VAL A 152 10.18 3.49 -5.05
CA VAL A 152 9.01 2.88 -4.41
C VAL A 152 8.92 1.41 -4.76
N LEU A 153 8.79 0.58 -3.72
CA LEU A 153 8.83 -0.88 -3.78
C LEU A 153 7.44 -1.49 -3.57
N ASP A 154 7.29 -2.79 -3.91
CA ASP A 154 6.18 -3.68 -3.52
C ASP A 154 4.81 -3.25 -4.07
N TRP A 155 4.71 -3.16 -5.39
CA TRP A 155 3.52 -2.73 -6.12
C TRP A 155 2.42 -3.80 -6.31
N ASN A 156 2.56 -4.99 -5.70
CA ASN A 156 1.64 -6.12 -5.87
C ASN A 156 0.17 -5.80 -5.49
N HIS A 157 -0.03 -4.74 -4.70
CA HIS A 157 -1.35 -4.28 -4.28
C HIS A 157 -1.91 -3.13 -5.12
N ALA A 158 -1.16 -2.65 -6.12
CA ALA A 158 -1.59 -1.50 -6.91
C ALA A 158 -2.95 -1.69 -7.57
N SER A 159 -3.66 -0.58 -7.75
CA SER A 159 -5.02 -0.55 -8.28
C SER A 159 -5.37 0.83 -8.83
N GLN A 160 -6.42 0.88 -9.67
CA GLN A 160 -7.10 2.13 -9.97
C GLN A 160 -8.09 2.44 -8.86
N GLY A 161 -8.01 3.61 -8.23
CA GLY A 161 -8.88 3.87 -7.11
C GLY A 161 -8.95 5.30 -6.61
N ASN A 162 -9.42 5.41 -5.39
CA ASN A 162 -9.53 6.65 -4.64
C ASN A 162 -8.27 6.86 -3.81
N ALA A 163 -7.62 8.00 -3.98
CA ALA A 163 -6.43 8.38 -3.20
C ALA A 163 -6.68 8.33 -1.69
N SER A 164 -7.86 8.76 -1.23
CA SER A 164 -8.20 8.77 0.20
C SER A 164 -8.32 7.36 0.77
N ALA A 165 -8.76 6.37 -0.02
CA ALA A 165 -8.75 4.96 0.41
C ALA A 165 -7.32 4.40 0.51
N ASP A 166 -6.44 4.81 -0.41
CA ASP A 166 -5.01 4.44 -0.37
C ASP A 166 -4.32 5.04 0.85
N VAL A 167 -4.59 6.31 1.15
CA VAL A 167 -4.11 7.00 2.35
C VAL A 167 -4.68 6.40 3.63
N ALA A 168 -5.97 6.08 3.67
CA ALA A 168 -6.58 5.40 4.82
C ALA A 168 -5.89 4.08 5.14
N ARG A 169 -5.42 3.36 4.12
CA ARG A 169 -4.65 2.12 4.31
C ARG A 169 -3.28 2.37 4.93
N THR A 170 -2.56 3.39 4.48
CA THR A 170 -1.29 3.81 5.09
C THR A 170 -1.48 4.32 6.50
N TYR A 171 -2.50 5.17 6.72
CA TYR A 171 -2.86 5.67 8.04
C TYR A 171 -3.18 4.53 9.03
N LEU A 172 -4.00 3.55 8.61
CA LEU A 172 -4.30 2.38 9.42
C LEU A 172 -3.03 1.57 9.78
N TRP A 173 -2.13 1.41 8.81
CA TRP A 173 -0.84 0.78 9.07
C TRP A 173 -0.02 1.56 10.10
N MET A 174 0.02 2.89 9.99
CA MET A 174 0.72 3.76 10.96
C MET A 174 0.08 3.69 12.33
N LYS A 175 -1.25 3.69 12.45
CA LYS A 175 -1.95 3.53 13.74
C LYS A 175 -1.53 2.27 14.50
N ILE A 176 -1.14 1.23 13.77
CA ILE A 176 -0.71 -0.05 14.35
C ILE A 176 0.80 -0.06 14.67
N ASN A 177 1.63 0.51 13.79
CA ASN A 177 3.09 0.33 13.83
C ASN A 177 3.86 1.59 14.25
N MET A 178 3.29 2.78 14.07
CA MET A 178 3.89 4.08 14.35
C MET A 178 2.81 5.06 14.86
N PRO A 179 2.11 4.74 15.97
CA PRO A 179 0.90 5.45 16.39
C PRO A 179 1.11 6.96 16.62
N ASP A 180 2.29 7.35 17.11
CA ASP A 180 2.63 8.74 17.40
C ASP A 180 2.72 9.61 16.14
N LEU A 181 2.99 9.01 14.98
CA LEU A 181 3.13 9.71 13.70
C LEU A 181 1.86 9.64 12.82
N ALA A 182 0.91 8.80 13.18
CA ALA A 182 -0.26 8.52 12.33
C ALA A 182 -1.13 9.76 12.08
N GLU A 183 -1.38 10.56 13.13
CA GLU A 183 -2.20 11.77 12.99
C GLU A 183 -1.47 12.84 12.16
N SER A 184 -0.19 13.08 12.42
CA SER A 184 0.63 14.00 11.63
C SER A 184 0.64 13.63 10.15
N TYR A 185 0.81 12.33 9.82
CA TYR A 185 0.73 11.86 8.43
C TYR A 185 -0.62 12.19 7.78
N LEU A 186 -1.73 11.92 8.47
CA LEU A 186 -3.06 12.18 7.93
C LEU A 186 -3.31 13.68 7.74
N ASP A 187 -2.91 14.50 8.70
CA ASP A 187 -3.08 15.96 8.65
C ASP A 187 -2.27 16.56 7.49
N LYS A 188 -1.00 16.16 7.34
CA LYS A 188 -0.15 16.58 6.22
C LYS A 188 -0.73 16.21 4.85
N PHE A 189 -1.29 15.00 4.70
CA PHE A 189 -1.95 14.62 3.45
C PHE A 189 -3.18 15.49 3.18
N CYS A 190 -4.02 15.71 4.19
CA CYS A 190 -5.23 16.52 4.07
C CYS A 190 -4.90 17.96 3.68
N GLU A 191 -3.87 18.54 4.28
CA GLU A 191 -3.36 19.87 3.95
C GLU A 191 -2.83 19.94 2.52
N ALA A 192 -1.92 19.04 2.15
CA ALA A 192 -1.29 19.00 0.83
C ALA A 192 -2.28 18.80 -0.32
N THR A 193 -3.44 18.19 -0.07
CA THR A 193 -4.43 17.85 -1.11
C THR A 193 -5.75 18.59 -0.97
N SER A 194 -5.93 19.43 0.05
CA SER A 194 -7.19 20.08 0.41
C SER A 194 -8.34 19.07 0.59
N THR A 195 -8.00 17.85 1.06
CA THR A 195 -8.96 16.78 1.33
C THR A 195 -9.39 16.83 2.79
N SER A 196 -10.70 16.74 3.07
CA SER A 196 -11.14 16.71 4.47
C SER A 196 -10.72 15.41 5.16
N LYS A 197 -10.28 15.53 6.41
CA LYS A 197 -9.90 14.38 7.25
C LYS A 197 -11.03 13.35 7.36
N ARG A 198 -12.27 13.82 7.53
CA ARG A 198 -13.46 12.98 7.58
C ARG A 198 -13.64 12.14 6.31
N TYR A 199 -13.34 12.69 5.14
CA TYR A 199 -13.46 11.94 3.89
C TYR A 199 -12.45 10.78 3.81
N VAL A 200 -11.23 10.95 4.32
CA VAL A 200 -10.25 9.85 4.45
C VAL A 200 -10.72 8.85 5.49
N GLN A 201 -11.20 9.33 6.65
CA GLN A 201 -11.64 8.49 7.75
C GLN A 201 -12.83 7.60 7.39
N ASN A 202 -13.72 8.04 6.51
CA ASN A 202 -14.83 7.23 5.99
C ASN A 202 -14.37 5.94 5.26
N TRP A 203 -13.12 5.87 4.80
CA TRP A 203 -12.55 4.67 4.20
C TRP A 203 -11.97 3.68 5.22
N ILE A 204 -11.74 4.10 6.46
CA ILE A 204 -11.05 3.29 7.47
C ILE A 204 -11.77 1.95 7.74
N PRO A 205 -13.10 1.89 7.96
CA PRO A 205 -13.80 0.64 8.20
C PRO A 205 -13.65 -0.34 7.02
N ILE A 206 -13.75 0.14 5.79
CA ILE A 206 -13.61 -0.65 4.56
C ILE A 206 -12.19 -1.21 4.47
N VAL A 207 -11.19 -0.37 4.69
CA VAL A 207 -9.77 -0.75 4.61
C VAL A 207 -9.39 -1.72 5.73
N ALA A 208 -9.91 -1.52 6.96
CA ALA A 208 -9.70 -2.42 8.08
C ALA A 208 -10.30 -3.80 7.81
N ALA A 209 -11.54 -3.85 7.29
CA ALA A 209 -12.19 -5.09 6.91
C ALA A 209 -11.42 -5.83 5.80
N ALA A 210 -10.95 -5.11 4.79
CA ALA A 210 -10.12 -5.69 3.73
C ALA A 210 -8.77 -6.22 4.26
N ARG A 211 -8.20 -5.60 5.29
CA ARG A 211 -6.97 -6.06 5.93
C ARG A 211 -7.19 -7.32 6.78
N ILE A 212 -8.35 -7.46 7.44
CA ILE A 212 -8.73 -8.66 8.19
C ILE A 212 -8.72 -9.90 7.29
N ALA A 213 -9.05 -9.78 6.00
CA ALA A 213 -9.00 -10.89 5.06
C ALA A 213 -7.60 -11.51 4.89
N LYS A 214 -6.52 -10.81 5.27
CA LYS A 214 -5.15 -11.35 5.35
C LYS A 214 -4.95 -12.32 6.52
N ASN A 215 -5.90 -12.38 7.44
CA ASN A 215 -5.97 -13.31 8.57
C ASN A 215 -4.72 -13.30 9.47
N ASN A 216 -4.14 -12.10 9.73
CA ASN A 216 -3.07 -11.94 10.70
C ASN A 216 -3.65 -11.87 12.13
N PRO A 217 -3.46 -12.89 12.99
CA PRO A 217 -4.10 -12.95 14.31
C PRO A 217 -3.74 -11.78 15.22
N GLU A 218 -2.52 -11.25 15.12
CA GLU A 218 -2.00 -10.16 15.94
C GLU A 218 -2.73 -8.83 15.66
N GLU A 219 -3.19 -8.65 14.44
CA GLU A 219 -3.86 -7.41 14.01
C GLU A 219 -5.39 -7.48 14.12
N ILE A 220 -5.99 -8.67 14.17
CA ILE A 220 -7.46 -8.83 14.09
C ILE A 220 -8.19 -8.02 15.15
N LYS A 221 -7.70 -8.04 16.40
CA LYS A 221 -8.35 -7.34 17.51
C LYS A 221 -8.37 -5.82 17.30
N ILE A 222 -7.24 -5.25 16.92
CA ILE A 222 -7.12 -3.81 16.67
C ILE A 222 -7.88 -3.41 15.39
N LEU A 223 -7.86 -4.24 14.33
CA LEU A 223 -8.59 -3.97 13.10
C LEU A 223 -10.10 -3.96 13.32
N LYS A 224 -10.63 -4.86 14.17
CA LYS A 224 -12.04 -4.87 14.52
C LYS A 224 -12.49 -3.58 15.22
N SER A 225 -11.64 -2.93 16.04
CA SER A 225 -12.01 -1.66 16.68
C SER A 225 -12.17 -0.51 15.68
N PHE A 226 -11.52 -0.57 14.51
CA PHE A 226 -11.69 0.41 13.44
C PHE A 226 -12.95 0.17 12.59
N ILE A 227 -13.56 -1.00 12.67
CA ILE A 227 -14.82 -1.31 11.98
C ILE A 227 -16.02 -0.92 12.84
N SER A 228 -15.94 -1.12 14.15
CA SER A 228 -17.03 -0.87 15.11
C SER A 228 -17.42 0.62 15.25
N VAL A 229 -16.67 1.54 14.65
CA VAL A 229 -16.96 2.99 14.65
C VAL A 229 -18.17 3.35 13.75
N VAL A 230 -18.80 2.37 13.12
CA VAL A 230 -20.00 2.56 12.27
C VAL A 230 -21.30 2.56 13.08
N GLU A 231 -21.25 2.32 14.39
CA GLU A 231 -22.42 2.51 15.25
C GLU A 231 -22.65 4.00 15.50
N TYR A 232 -23.75 4.51 14.95
CA TYR A 232 -24.27 5.87 15.07
C TYR A 232 -24.85 6.15 16.46
#